data_f500a9313383f8fa7cf0060ac7017c0c
#
_entry.id   f500a9313383f8fa7cf0060ac7017c0c
#
_cell.length_a   1.000
_cell.length_b   1.000
_cell.length_c   1.000
_cell.angle_alpha   90.00
_cell.angle_beta   90.00
_cell.angle_gamma   90.00
#
_symmetry.space_group_name_H-M   'P 1'
#
loop_
_entity.id
_entity.type
_entity.pdbx_description
1 polymer ?
#
loop_
_entity_poly.entity_id
_entity_poly.type
_entity_poly.pdbx_seq_one_letter_code
_entity_poly.pdbx_strand_id
1 'polypeptide(L)'
;MKNAIILHGMPSKEGYYEPNRECPSNEHWLPWLQHQLIIKDILAQTPEMPRPYDPDYQEWLNVFNQFTINEDTILIGHSCGGGFLVRWLSENTIKVGKVILVAPWIDTDKILKSDFFNFKIDNNMSDKAESIVIFGSNNDDQEIKDSIDKLRNEIKNVKYKEFNFGHFVYSDMKTKEFPELLQEAIS
;
A
#
# COMPACT_ATOMS: atom_id res chain seq x y z
N MET A 1 -12.90 -17.08 5.53
CA MET A 1 -11.43 -17.32 5.46
C MET A 1 -10.77 -15.96 5.33
N LYS A 2 -9.87 -15.62 6.25
CA LYS A 2 -9.12 -14.35 6.14
C LYS A 2 -8.29 -14.34 4.86
N ASN A 3 -8.27 -13.22 4.18
CA ASN A 3 -7.43 -12.99 3.02
C ASN A 3 -6.66 -11.66 3.15
N ALA A 4 -5.60 -11.51 2.36
CA ALA A 4 -4.83 -10.29 2.30
C ALA A 4 -4.52 -9.94 0.84
N ILE A 5 -4.63 -8.67 0.50
CA ILE A 5 -4.20 -8.12 -0.80
C ILE A 5 -3.06 -7.14 -0.53
N ILE A 6 -1.92 -7.38 -1.18
CA ILE A 6 -0.70 -6.59 -0.98
C ILE A 6 -0.39 -5.89 -2.30
N LEU A 7 -0.46 -4.57 -2.32
CA LEU A 7 -0.22 -3.75 -3.50
C LEU A 7 1.17 -3.11 -3.47
N HIS A 8 1.90 -3.25 -4.57
CA HIS A 8 3.23 -2.68 -4.76
C HIS A 8 3.20 -1.18 -5.07
N GLY A 9 4.38 -0.53 -5.02
CA GLY A 9 4.59 0.86 -5.39
C GLY A 9 4.74 1.09 -6.89
N MET A 10 5.09 2.33 -7.24
CA MET A 10 5.37 2.78 -8.61
C MET A 10 6.87 2.67 -8.90
N PRO A 11 7.31 1.82 -9.83
CA PRO A 11 8.70 1.80 -10.29
C PRO A 11 8.96 2.95 -11.28
N SER A 12 10.23 3.25 -11.54
CA SER A 12 10.57 4.06 -12.71
C SER A 12 10.25 3.29 -14.01
N LYS A 13 9.96 4.01 -15.10
CA LYS A 13 9.68 3.38 -16.38
C LYS A 13 10.88 2.57 -16.91
N GLU A 14 12.08 3.11 -16.76
CA GLU A 14 13.33 2.45 -17.15
C GLU A 14 13.53 1.16 -16.35
N GLY A 15 13.36 1.22 -15.02
CA GLY A 15 13.48 0.06 -14.15
C GLY A 15 12.42 -1.02 -14.44
N TYR A 16 11.19 -0.63 -14.80
CA TYR A 16 10.12 -1.57 -15.14
C TYR A 16 10.45 -2.42 -16.39
N TYR A 17 11.12 -1.83 -17.38
CA TYR A 17 11.50 -2.52 -18.61
C TYR A 17 12.90 -3.17 -18.56
N GLU A 18 13.56 -3.16 -17.41
CA GLU A 18 14.84 -3.84 -17.25
C GLU A 18 14.65 -5.36 -17.26
N PRO A 19 15.23 -6.11 -18.24
CA PRO A 19 14.91 -7.52 -18.47
C PRO A 19 15.22 -8.47 -17.30
N ASN A 20 16.15 -8.10 -16.42
CA ASN A 20 16.59 -8.92 -15.31
C ASN A 20 15.98 -8.48 -13.96
N ARG A 21 15.09 -7.49 -13.97
CA ARG A 21 14.41 -7.02 -12.77
C ARG A 21 13.20 -7.90 -12.46
N GLU A 22 12.96 -8.15 -11.18
CA GLU A 22 11.73 -8.78 -10.72
C GLU A 22 10.52 -7.88 -11.04
N CYS A 23 9.34 -8.45 -11.25
CA CYS A 23 8.11 -7.66 -11.33
C CYS A 23 7.87 -6.92 -10.01
N PRO A 24 7.33 -5.69 -10.01
CA PRO A 24 7.06 -4.93 -8.80
C PRO A 24 6.31 -5.69 -7.70
N SER A 25 5.39 -6.57 -8.06
CA SER A 25 4.69 -7.45 -7.11
C SER A 25 5.60 -8.48 -6.41
N ASN A 26 6.78 -8.76 -6.96
CA ASN A 26 7.77 -9.70 -6.43
C ASN A 26 9.01 -9.01 -5.84
N GLU A 27 9.04 -7.68 -5.80
CA GLU A 27 10.15 -6.93 -5.24
C GLU A 27 10.04 -6.75 -3.73
N HIS A 28 11.16 -6.42 -3.10
CA HIS A 28 11.28 -6.02 -1.70
C HIS A 28 10.76 -7.10 -0.74
N TRP A 29 9.91 -6.73 0.19
CA TRP A 29 9.33 -7.59 1.21
C TRP A 29 7.99 -8.24 0.80
N LEU A 30 7.41 -7.86 -0.34
CA LEU A 30 6.07 -8.29 -0.74
C LEU A 30 5.93 -9.82 -0.83
N PRO A 31 6.81 -10.56 -1.58
CA PRO A 31 6.67 -12.01 -1.68
C PRO A 31 6.99 -12.73 -0.36
N TRP A 32 7.88 -12.18 0.45
CA TRP A 32 8.14 -12.71 1.79
C TRP A 32 6.90 -12.59 2.68
N LEU A 33 6.28 -11.41 2.73
CA LEU A 33 5.06 -11.20 3.53
C LEU A 33 3.91 -12.08 3.04
N GLN A 34 3.71 -12.19 1.72
CA GLN A 34 2.72 -13.09 1.14
C GLN A 34 2.92 -14.52 1.65
N HIS A 35 4.13 -15.04 1.57
CA HIS A 35 4.45 -16.39 2.06
C HIS A 35 4.21 -16.52 3.57
N GLN A 36 4.64 -15.53 4.37
CA GLN A 36 4.44 -15.56 5.81
C GLN A 36 2.95 -15.55 6.22
N LEU A 37 2.10 -14.84 5.49
CA LEU A 37 0.66 -14.85 5.73
C LEU A 37 0.02 -16.18 5.32
N ILE A 38 0.43 -16.76 4.18
CA ILE A 38 -0.09 -18.06 3.69
C ILE A 38 0.18 -19.18 4.72
N ILE A 39 1.38 -19.26 5.30
CA ILE A 39 1.69 -20.28 6.32
C ILE A 39 0.97 -20.04 7.66
N LYS A 40 0.24 -18.95 7.80
CA LYS A 40 -0.64 -18.61 8.94
C LYS A 40 -2.13 -18.70 8.56
N ASP A 41 -2.45 -19.47 7.51
CA ASP A 41 -3.81 -19.70 7.01
C ASP A 41 -4.55 -18.43 6.55
N ILE A 42 -3.79 -17.38 6.16
CA ILE A 42 -4.32 -16.16 5.54
C ILE A 42 -4.02 -16.22 4.03
N LEU A 43 -5.06 -16.29 3.19
CA LEU A 43 -4.90 -16.33 1.73
C LEU A 43 -4.39 -14.98 1.22
N ALA A 44 -3.07 -14.84 1.09
CA ALA A 44 -2.45 -13.59 0.65
C ALA A 44 -2.14 -13.60 -0.85
N GLN A 45 -2.33 -12.46 -1.50
CA GLN A 45 -2.08 -12.25 -2.93
C GLN A 45 -1.37 -10.92 -3.16
N THR A 46 -0.40 -10.93 -4.07
CA THR A 46 0.36 -9.74 -4.51
C THR A 46 0.13 -9.54 -6.01
N PRO A 47 -1.01 -8.96 -6.43
CA PRO A 47 -1.26 -8.74 -7.86
C PRO A 47 -0.24 -7.78 -8.47
N GLU A 48 0.17 -8.06 -9.71
CA GLU A 48 0.87 -7.08 -10.54
C GLU A 48 -0.15 -6.08 -11.08
N MET A 49 0.08 -4.80 -10.79
CA MET A 49 -0.82 -3.74 -11.25
C MET A 49 -0.41 -3.22 -12.63
N PRO A 50 -1.38 -2.92 -13.51
CA PRO A 50 -1.08 -2.53 -14.89
C PRO A 50 -0.30 -1.23 -14.97
N ARG A 51 0.71 -1.18 -15.84
CA ARG A 51 1.52 0.04 -16.14
C ARG A 51 1.91 0.84 -14.89
N PRO A 52 2.51 0.21 -13.86
CA PRO A 52 2.69 0.87 -12.57
C PRO A 52 3.61 2.10 -12.60
N TYR A 53 4.40 2.26 -13.66
CA TYR A 53 5.25 3.43 -13.92
C TYR A 53 4.48 4.64 -14.47
N ASP A 54 3.24 4.45 -14.90
CA ASP A 54 2.30 5.47 -15.42
C ASP A 54 0.88 5.02 -15.04
N PRO A 55 0.53 5.04 -13.75
CA PRO A 55 -0.66 4.36 -13.24
C PRO A 55 -1.94 5.07 -13.68
N ASP A 56 -2.91 4.26 -14.12
CA ASP A 56 -4.30 4.65 -14.35
C ASP A 56 -5.21 4.05 -13.28
N TYR A 57 -6.00 4.88 -12.65
CA TYR A 57 -6.84 4.42 -11.53
C TYR A 57 -7.88 3.38 -11.95
N GLN A 58 -8.50 3.55 -13.11
CA GLN A 58 -9.52 2.62 -13.57
C GLN A 58 -8.91 1.26 -13.96
N GLU A 59 -7.73 1.25 -14.55
CA GLU A 59 -7.01 0.01 -14.86
C GLU A 59 -6.65 -0.75 -13.57
N TRP A 60 -6.14 -0.03 -12.56
CA TRP A 60 -5.84 -0.63 -11.24
C TRP A 60 -7.10 -1.13 -10.54
N LEU A 61 -8.18 -0.35 -10.60
CA LEU A 61 -9.47 -0.72 -10.03
C LEU A 61 -10.03 -2.01 -10.68
N ASN A 62 -9.88 -2.15 -12.01
CA ASN A 62 -10.33 -3.35 -12.72
C ASN A 62 -9.58 -4.62 -12.27
N VAL A 63 -8.29 -4.53 -11.97
CA VAL A 63 -7.53 -5.66 -11.38
C VAL A 63 -7.95 -5.90 -9.94
N PHE A 64 -8.02 -4.84 -9.13
CA PHE A 64 -8.35 -4.93 -7.72
C PHE A 64 -9.75 -5.50 -7.46
N ASN A 65 -10.71 -5.17 -8.32
CA ASN A 65 -12.09 -5.69 -8.24
C ASN A 65 -12.24 -7.18 -8.58
N GLN A 66 -11.17 -7.84 -9.03
CA GLN A 66 -11.18 -9.30 -9.24
C GLN A 66 -11.03 -10.08 -7.93
N PHE A 67 -10.63 -9.41 -6.86
CA PHE A 67 -10.46 -10.01 -5.55
C PHE A 67 -11.72 -9.85 -4.69
N THR A 68 -12.01 -10.88 -3.89
CA THR A 68 -13.07 -10.78 -2.87
C THR A 68 -12.57 -9.94 -1.71
N ILE A 69 -13.23 -8.81 -1.48
CA ILE A 69 -12.93 -7.89 -0.39
C ILE A 69 -14.14 -7.81 0.53
N ASN A 70 -13.91 -8.04 1.82
CA ASN A 70 -14.92 -8.03 2.86
C ASN A 70 -14.29 -7.68 4.23
N GLU A 71 -15.06 -7.75 5.30
CA GLU A 71 -14.64 -7.41 6.67
C GLU A 71 -13.52 -8.30 7.25
N ASP A 72 -13.19 -9.44 6.62
CA ASP A 72 -12.05 -10.29 6.98
C ASP A 72 -10.78 -9.95 6.18
N THR A 73 -10.86 -9.06 5.19
CA THR A 73 -9.76 -8.76 4.26
C THR A 73 -8.75 -7.80 4.88
N ILE A 74 -7.47 -8.16 4.81
CA ILE A 74 -6.35 -7.28 5.16
C ILE A 74 -5.86 -6.60 3.86
N LEU A 75 -5.87 -5.28 3.83
CA LEU A 75 -5.34 -4.50 2.72
C LEU A 75 -3.99 -3.92 3.11
N ILE A 76 -2.96 -4.18 2.31
CA ILE A 76 -1.60 -3.68 2.53
C ILE A 76 -1.14 -2.99 1.26
N GLY A 77 -0.71 -1.74 1.36
CA GLY A 77 -0.23 -0.99 0.19
C GLY A 77 1.08 -0.29 0.46
N HIS A 78 2.04 -0.46 -0.46
CA HIS A 78 3.32 0.23 -0.44
C HIS A 78 3.30 1.43 -1.38
N SER A 79 3.76 2.59 -0.90
CA SER A 79 3.96 3.78 -1.73
C SER A 79 2.68 4.13 -2.54
N CYS A 80 2.74 4.14 -3.87
CA CYS A 80 1.61 4.35 -4.78
C CYS A 80 0.45 3.37 -4.50
N GLY A 81 0.74 2.09 -4.20
CA GLY A 81 -0.27 1.11 -3.80
C GLY A 81 -1.00 1.48 -2.50
N GLY A 82 -0.28 2.10 -1.56
CA GLY A 82 -0.89 2.68 -0.36
C GLY A 82 -1.84 3.83 -0.70
N GLY A 83 -1.42 4.73 -1.57
CA GLY A 83 -2.25 5.84 -2.04
C GLY A 83 -3.49 5.37 -2.81
N PHE A 84 -3.37 4.32 -3.64
CA PHE A 84 -4.50 3.68 -4.29
C PHE A 84 -5.54 3.18 -3.26
N LEU A 85 -5.09 2.50 -2.21
CA LEU A 85 -5.99 2.02 -1.15
C LEU A 85 -6.69 3.17 -0.42
N VAL A 86 -6.00 4.28 -0.18
CA VAL A 86 -6.61 5.49 0.41
C VAL A 86 -7.73 6.02 -0.49
N ARG A 87 -7.49 6.16 -1.80
CA ARG A 87 -8.51 6.58 -2.76
C ARG A 87 -9.67 5.60 -2.79
N TRP A 88 -9.39 4.32 -2.93
CA TRP A 88 -10.42 3.29 -3.00
C TRP A 88 -11.31 3.27 -1.76
N LEU A 89 -10.74 3.33 -0.56
CA LEU A 89 -11.50 3.41 0.69
C LEU A 89 -12.29 4.72 0.80
N SER A 90 -11.75 5.83 0.29
CA SER A 90 -12.45 7.11 0.32
C SER A 90 -13.70 7.10 -0.57
N GLU A 91 -13.64 6.44 -1.73
CA GLU A 91 -14.72 6.40 -2.72
C GLU A 91 -15.73 5.25 -2.51
N ASN A 92 -15.44 4.29 -1.62
CA ASN A 92 -16.31 3.13 -1.39
C ASN A 92 -16.86 3.09 0.05
N THR A 93 -17.98 2.39 0.24
CA THR A 93 -18.63 2.22 1.56
C THR A 93 -18.39 0.83 2.16
N ILE A 94 -17.61 -0.02 1.49
CA ILE A 94 -17.32 -1.38 1.92
C ILE A 94 -16.50 -1.37 3.22
N LYS A 95 -16.80 -2.33 4.11
CA LYS A 95 -15.98 -2.58 5.29
C LYS A 95 -14.93 -3.63 5.02
N VAL A 96 -13.73 -3.41 5.58
CA VAL A 96 -12.59 -4.32 5.51
C VAL A 96 -12.06 -4.63 6.91
N GLY A 97 -11.25 -5.65 7.04
CA GLY A 97 -10.63 -5.98 8.32
C GLY A 97 -9.59 -4.93 8.71
N LYS A 98 -8.40 -5.04 8.18
CA LYS A 98 -7.30 -4.14 8.54
C LYS A 98 -6.71 -3.48 7.30
N VAL A 99 -6.24 -2.24 7.45
CA VAL A 99 -5.52 -1.51 6.39
C VAL A 99 -4.15 -1.09 6.91
N ILE A 100 -3.09 -1.48 6.20
CA ILE A 100 -1.72 -1.11 6.52
C ILE A 100 -1.11 -0.38 5.33
N LEU A 101 -0.76 0.87 5.53
CA LEU A 101 -0.21 1.76 4.52
C LEU A 101 1.29 1.94 4.79
N VAL A 102 2.14 1.33 3.97
CA VAL A 102 3.60 1.42 4.11
C VAL A 102 4.12 2.52 3.21
N ALA A 103 4.68 3.58 3.78
CA ALA A 103 5.16 4.76 3.06
C ALA A 103 4.14 5.25 1.99
N PRO A 104 2.86 5.44 2.33
CA PRO A 104 1.84 5.77 1.34
C PRO A 104 2.13 7.09 0.64
N TRP A 105 2.04 7.09 -0.69
CA TRP A 105 2.19 8.26 -1.54
C TRP A 105 0.85 8.66 -2.17
N ILE A 106 0.48 9.92 -2.09
CA ILE A 106 -0.77 10.48 -2.63
C ILE A 106 -0.54 11.70 -3.52
N ASP A 107 0.67 11.85 -4.05
CA ASP A 107 1.04 12.89 -5.01
C ASP A 107 0.61 14.31 -4.58
N THR A 108 1.03 14.72 -3.38
CA THR A 108 0.71 16.06 -2.85
C THR A 108 1.16 17.20 -3.75
N ASP A 109 2.26 16.98 -4.48
CA ASP A 109 2.88 17.96 -5.39
C ASP A 109 2.30 17.93 -6.80
N LYS A 110 1.37 16.99 -7.09
CA LYS A 110 0.70 16.83 -8.40
C LYS A 110 1.69 16.59 -9.55
N ILE A 111 2.63 15.68 -9.33
CA ILE A 111 3.66 15.30 -10.30
C ILE A 111 3.04 14.43 -11.41
N LEU A 112 2.10 13.55 -11.07
CA LEU A 112 1.39 12.73 -12.03
C LEU A 112 0.46 13.58 -12.90
N LYS A 113 0.48 13.30 -14.21
CA LYS A 113 -0.43 13.94 -15.16
C LYS A 113 -1.80 13.27 -15.21
N SER A 114 -1.91 12.06 -14.67
CA SER A 114 -3.16 11.30 -14.61
C SER A 114 -4.05 11.77 -13.45
N ASP A 115 -5.29 11.33 -13.43
CA ASP A 115 -6.22 11.57 -12.34
C ASP A 115 -6.09 10.57 -11.17
N PHE A 116 -5.03 9.74 -11.18
CA PHE A 116 -4.82 8.65 -10.24
C PHE A 116 -4.99 9.08 -8.77
N PHE A 117 -4.53 10.26 -8.41
CA PHE A 117 -4.69 10.84 -7.08
C PHE A 117 -5.64 12.05 -7.03
N ASN A 118 -6.51 12.22 -8.05
CA ASN A 118 -7.51 13.27 -8.04
C ASN A 118 -8.77 12.83 -7.28
N PHE A 119 -8.71 12.81 -5.96
CA PHE A 119 -9.82 12.43 -5.09
C PHE A 119 -9.83 13.26 -3.80
N LYS A 120 -10.92 13.16 -3.06
CA LYS A 120 -11.04 13.74 -1.72
C LYS A 120 -10.90 12.63 -0.68
N ILE A 121 -10.01 12.79 0.28
CA ILE A 121 -9.86 11.87 1.40
C ILE A 121 -11.14 11.88 2.24
N ASP A 122 -11.69 10.70 2.51
CA ASP A 122 -12.79 10.54 3.47
C ASP A 122 -12.24 10.55 4.90
N ASN A 123 -12.51 11.61 5.64
CA ASN A 123 -12.03 11.77 7.01
C ASN A 123 -12.56 10.68 7.98
N ASN A 124 -13.62 9.99 7.60
CA ASN A 124 -14.23 8.91 8.38
C ASN A 124 -13.89 7.52 7.82
N MET A 125 -12.89 7.40 6.93
CA MET A 125 -12.54 6.11 6.34
C MET A 125 -12.11 5.07 7.39
N SER A 126 -11.66 5.50 8.56
CA SER A 126 -11.38 4.61 9.71
C SER A 126 -12.61 3.84 10.21
N ASP A 127 -13.83 4.33 9.95
CA ASP A 127 -15.05 3.61 10.31
C ASP A 127 -15.34 2.42 9.37
N LYS A 128 -14.57 2.32 8.29
CA LYS A 128 -14.66 1.26 7.27
C LYS A 128 -13.66 0.12 7.49
N ALA A 129 -12.81 0.22 8.50
CA ALA A 129 -11.81 -0.80 8.82
C ALA A 129 -11.75 -1.04 10.34
N GLU A 130 -11.37 -2.24 10.75
CA GLU A 130 -11.06 -2.52 12.16
C GLU A 130 -9.93 -1.63 12.67
N SER A 131 -8.92 -1.41 11.83
CA SER A 131 -7.87 -0.43 12.08
C SER A 131 -7.21 0.01 10.77
N ILE A 132 -6.75 1.29 10.76
CA ILE A 132 -5.86 1.81 9.72
C ILE A 132 -4.54 2.18 10.39
N VAL A 133 -3.44 1.64 9.87
CA VAL A 133 -2.10 1.87 10.39
C VAL A 133 -1.20 2.37 9.28
N ILE A 134 -0.52 3.48 9.50
CA ILE A 134 0.51 4.02 8.60
C ILE A 134 1.88 3.66 9.15
N PHE A 135 2.72 3.06 8.32
CA PHE A 135 4.14 2.85 8.55
C PHE A 135 4.90 3.93 7.77
N GLY A 136 5.55 4.82 8.49
CA GLY A 136 6.40 5.86 7.93
C GLY A 136 7.85 5.70 8.35
N SER A 137 8.75 6.39 7.65
CA SER A 137 10.17 6.37 7.96
C SER A 137 10.71 7.79 8.08
N ASN A 138 11.49 8.07 9.12
CA ASN A 138 12.03 9.40 9.39
C ASN A 138 13.10 9.83 8.36
N ASN A 139 13.68 8.86 7.64
CA ASN A 139 14.67 9.07 6.59
C ASN A 139 14.15 8.77 5.17
N ASP A 140 12.84 8.78 4.97
CA ASP A 140 12.20 8.70 3.65
C ASP A 140 12.25 10.05 2.91
N ASP A 141 11.89 10.06 1.62
CA ASP A 141 11.78 11.26 0.81
C ASP A 141 10.72 12.22 1.35
N GLN A 142 10.91 13.53 1.12
CA GLN A 142 10.05 14.56 1.69
C GLN A 142 8.61 14.45 1.18
N GLU A 143 8.38 14.14 -0.09
CA GLU A 143 7.04 13.98 -0.66
C GLU A 143 6.23 12.84 -0.04
N ILE A 144 6.92 11.78 0.43
CA ILE A 144 6.29 10.68 1.18
C ILE A 144 5.89 11.15 2.58
N LYS A 145 6.78 11.87 3.25
CA LYS A 145 6.48 12.47 4.57
C LYS A 145 5.30 13.43 4.48
N ASP A 146 5.26 14.28 3.45
CA ASP A 146 4.16 15.23 3.22
C ASP A 146 2.84 14.49 2.95
N SER A 147 2.89 13.38 2.20
CA SER A 147 1.74 12.50 2.00
C SER A 147 1.26 11.89 3.31
N ILE A 148 2.17 11.36 4.12
CA ILE A 148 1.87 10.77 5.44
C ILE A 148 1.28 11.82 6.39
N ASP A 149 1.86 12.99 6.46
CA ASP A 149 1.39 14.07 7.33
C ASP A 149 -0.02 14.54 6.92
N LYS A 150 -0.30 14.65 5.62
CA LYS A 150 -1.64 14.94 5.13
C LYS A 150 -2.64 13.85 5.53
N LEU A 151 -2.31 12.57 5.35
CA LEU A 151 -3.18 11.45 5.73
C LEU A 151 -3.45 11.44 7.23
N ARG A 152 -2.43 11.66 8.07
CA ARG A 152 -2.57 11.71 9.53
C ARG A 152 -3.42 12.87 10.01
N ASN A 153 -3.38 14.00 9.31
CA ASN A 153 -4.18 15.17 9.64
C ASN A 153 -5.64 15.05 9.18
N GLU A 154 -5.89 14.37 8.08
CA GLU A 154 -7.23 14.27 7.50
C GLU A 154 -8.01 13.03 7.97
N ILE A 155 -7.35 11.88 8.21
CA ILE A 155 -8.02 10.64 8.63
C ILE A 155 -8.12 10.57 10.15
N LYS A 156 -9.32 10.48 10.66
CA LYS A 156 -9.55 10.32 12.11
C LYS A 156 -9.06 8.94 12.59
N ASN A 157 -8.52 8.88 13.80
CA ASN A 157 -8.14 7.62 14.48
C ASN A 157 -7.14 6.73 13.72
N VAL A 158 -6.38 7.28 12.77
CA VAL A 158 -5.30 6.55 12.11
C VAL A 158 -4.14 6.32 13.09
N LYS A 159 -3.62 5.10 13.13
CA LYS A 159 -2.41 4.78 13.90
C LYS A 159 -1.17 5.06 13.07
N TYR A 160 -0.08 5.46 13.71
CA TYR A 160 1.21 5.71 13.06
C TYR A 160 2.34 4.97 13.75
N LYS A 161 3.18 4.33 12.97
CA LYS A 161 4.44 3.72 13.43
C LYS A 161 5.59 4.29 12.62
N GLU A 162 6.63 4.77 13.31
CA GLU A 162 7.81 5.36 12.71
C GLU A 162 9.00 4.39 12.73
N PHE A 163 9.71 4.38 11.62
CA PHE A 163 10.90 3.54 11.41
C PHE A 163 12.06 4.39 10.88
N ASN A 164 13.21 3.75 10.65
CA ASN A 164 14.38 4.31 9.98
C ASN A 164 14.79 3.37 8.83
N PHE A 165 13.85 3.09 7.91
CA PHE A 165 13.95 2.10 6.85
C PHE A 165 13.88 2.70 5.43
N GLY A 166 14.19 4.02 5.30
CA GLY A 166 14.08 4.71 4.01
C GLY A 166 12.68 4.56 3.43
N HIS A 167 12.58 4.28 2.14
CA HIS A 167 11.30 4.04 1.46
C HIS A 167 10.80 2.59 1.60
N PHE A 168 11.30 1.83 2.58
CA PHE A 168 10.97 0.42 2.82
C PHE A 168 11.27 -0.49 1.62
N VAL A 169 12.22 -0.12 0.79
CA VAL A 169 12.71 -0.92 -0.32
C VAL A 169 13.96 -1.72 0.08
N TYR A 170 14.30 -2.76 -0.70
CA TYR A 170 15.46 -3.60 -0.38
C TYR A 170 16.77 -2.81 -0.28
N SER A 171 16.95 -1.79 -1.14
CA SER A 171 18.14 -0.92 -1.08
C SER A 171 18.32 -0.20 0.25
N ASP A 172 17.24 0.09 0.96
CA ASP A 172 17.26 0.80 2.24
C ASP A 172 17.28 -0.16 3.42
N MET A 173 16.36 -1.12 3.44
CA MET A 173 16.22 -2.08 4.52
C MET A 173 17.35 -3.14 4.56
N LYS A 174 18.02 -3.41 3.42
CA LYS A 174 19.04 -4.48 3.25
C LYS A 174 18.50 -5.89 3.54
N THR A 175 17.21 -6.05 3.59
CA THR A 175 16.52 -7.33 3.79
C THR A 175 15.21 -7.34 2.99
N LYS A 176 14.77 -8.55 2.62
CA LYS A 176 13.42 -8.80 2.09
C LYS A 176 12.43 -9.22 3.20
N GLU A 177 12.87 -9.35 4.44
CA GLU A 177 12.02 -9.67 5.58
C GLU A 177 11.51 -8.39 6.24
N PHE A 178 10.24 -8.40 6.66
CA PHE A 178 9.63 -7.30 7.38
C PHE A 178 8.77 -7.80 8.55
N PRO A 179 9.41 -8.30 9.64
CA PRO A 179 8.71 -8.90 10.79
C PRO A 179 7.70 -7.98 11.45
N GLU A 180 7.98 -6.68 11.54
CA GLU A 180 7.08 -5.69 12.17
C GLU A 180 5.77 -5.54 11.37
N LEU A 181 5.86 -5.59 10.03
CA LEU A 181 4.68 -5.56 9.16
C LEU A 181 3.86 -6.85 9.29
N LEU A 182 4.53 -8.01 9.34
CA LEU A 182 3.87 -9.28 9.59
C LEU A 182 3.15 -9.28 10.94
N GLN A 183 3.81 -8.81 12.00
CA GLN A 183 3.21 -8.75 13.34
C GLN A 183 1.98 -7.83 13.36
N GLU A 184 2.01 -6.69 12.64
CA GLU A 184 0.85 -5.81 12.52
C GLU A 184 -0.29 -6.48 11.75
N ALA A 185 0.03 -7.20 10.68
CA ALA A 185 -0.98 -7.84 9.85
C ALA A 185 -1.76 -8.95 10.58
N ILE A 186 -1.09 -9.67 11.49
CA ILE A 186 -1.68 -10.83 12.20
C ILE A 186 -2.19 -10.52 13.61
N SER A 187 -1.96 -9.30 14.13
CA SER A 187 -2.40 -8.89 15.48
C SER A 187 -3.91 -8.73 15.63
#